data_b8de6f98416d3f2e9e11fc5b3adcc82f
#
_entry.id   b8de6f98416d3f2e9e11fc5b3adcc82f
#
_cell.length_a   1.000
_cell.length_b   1.000
_cell.length_c   1.000
_cell.angle_alpha   90.00
_cell.angle_beta   90.00
_cell.angle_gamma   90.00
#
_symmetry.space_group_name_H-M   'P 1'
#
loop_
_entity.id
_entity.type
_entity.pdbx_description
1 polymer ?
#
loop_
_entity_poly.entity_id
_entity_poly.type
_entity_poly.pdbx_seq_one_letter_code
_entity_poly.pdbx_strand_id
1 'polypeptide(L)'
;MPIAEGRQPHQGRAAHTRSVRDGTLRRVLLAAGPVSSLLYVVATDGLAASRWDGYLRSEQMVSELFAVGSPGRDVLVPFTWLYTALFVAFGAGVWNSVHGNRALRIAGGLLTAYGLWNIMGALYPLTLGDETSVPMHILATNIQLALMVGAMCFVAAGFHGRMRWYSILSLLASALMGMVAFMAAPGPNLVLGIGERISIGAFLLWVAVLAVALWRRPLPAPAEERRHQSAR
;
A
#
# COMPACT_ATOMS: atom_id res chain seq x y z
N MET A 1 46.22 -20.93 -35.34
CA MET A 1 45.78 -19.54 -35.06
C MET A 1 44.29 -19.55 -34.75
N PRO A 2 43.82 -19.32 -33.55
CA PRO A 2 42.41 -19.17 -33.27
C PRO A 2 42.00 -17.73 -33.51
N ILE A 3 40.96 -17.55 -34.32
CA ILE A 3 40.33 -16.28 -34.65
C ILE A 3 39.63 -15.77 -33.37
N ALA A 4 40.06 -14.62 -32.87
CA ALA A 4 39.40 -13.95 -31.76
C ALA A 4 38.01 -13.52 -32.20
N GLU A 5 36.94 -14.14 -31.66
CA GLU A 5 35.56 -13.70 -31.80
C GLU A 5 35.41 -12.30 -31.19
N GLY A 6 35.26 -11.31 -32.04
CA GLY A 6 35.00 -9.94 -31.70
C GLY A 6 33.66 -9.83 -30.95
N ARG A 7 33.71 -9.66 -29.61
CA ARG A 7 32.53 -9.30 -28.80
C ARG A 7 31.95 -8.02 -29.35
N GLN A 8 30.72 -8.08 -29.86
CA GLN A 8 30.02 -6.93 -30.43
C GLN A 8 29.70 -5.87 -29.35
N PRO A 9 30.24 -4.65 -29.44
CA PRO A 9 30.06 -3.59 -28.44
C PRO A 9 28.60 -3.12 -28.29
N HIS A 10 27.73 -3.43 -29.24
CA HIS A 10 26.34 -3.06 -29.26
C HIS A 10 25.45 -3.83 -28.23
N GLN A 11 25.78 -5.08 -27.92
CA GLN A 11 25.00 -5.88 -26.95
C GLN A 11 25.19 -5.40 -25.52
N GLY A 12 26.40 -4.97 -25.14
CA GLY A 12 26.68 -4.45 -23.80
C GLY A 12 25.97 -3.12 -23.51
N ARG A 13 25.85 -2.24 -24.51
CA ARG A 13 25.16 -0.95 -24.39
C ARG A 13 23.65 -1.11 -24.20
N ALA A 14 23.04 -2.00 -24.96
CA ALA A 14 21.59 -2.31 -24.85
C ALA A 14 21.24 -2.93 -23.50
N ALA A 15 22.06 -3.84 -22.99
CA ALA A 15 21.88 -4.46 -21.66
C ALA A 15 22.00 -3.46 -20.52
N HIS A 16 23.01 -2.56 -20.60
CA HIS A 16 23.21 -1.50 -19.59
C HIS A 16 22.02 -0.51 -19.56
N THR A 17 21.55 -0.05 -20.72
CA THR A 17 20.42 0.86 -20.82
C THR A 17 19.13 0.23 -20.26
N ARG A 18 18.90 -1.07 -20.50
CA ARG A 18 17.75 -1.80 -19.97
C ARG A 18 17.83 -1.91 -18.45
N SER A 19 18.98 -2.25 -17.89
CA SER A 19 19.19 -2.35 -16.43
C SER A 19 18.96 -1.00 -15.71
N VAL A 20 19.43 0.10 -16.28
CA VAL A 20 19.19 1.45 -15.73
C VAL A 20 17.71 1.81 -15.76
N ARG A 21 17.02 1.52 -16.87
CA ARG A 21 15.58 1.78 -17.03
C ARG A 21 14.75 0.97 -16.03
N ASP A 22 15.07 -0.31 -15.85
CA ASP A 22 14.37 -1.18 -14.90
C ASP A 22 14.57 -0.70 -13.45
N GLY A 23 15.76 -0.22 -13.12
CA GLY A 23 16.07 0.37 -11.82
C GLY A 23 15.28 1.65 -11.55
N THR A 24 15.16 2.53 -12.55
CA THR A 24 14.40 3.78 -12.43
C THR A 24 12.90 3.50 -12.30
N LEU A 25 12.34 2.63 -13.16
CA LEU A 25 10.94 2.24 -13.09
C LEU A 25 10.57 1.67 -11.72
N ARG A 26 11.38 0.74 -11.21
CA ARG A 26 11.19 0.19 -9.86
C ARG A 26 11.15 1.27 -8.79
N ARG A 27 12.06 2.25 -8.82
CA ARG A 27 12.10 3.35 -7.85
C ARG A 27 10.84 4.22 -7.93
N VAL A 28 10.40 4.57 -9.13
CA VAL A 28 9.17 5.34 -9.34
C VAL A 28 7.95 4.60 -8.79
N LEU A 29 7.83 3.30 -9.08
CA LEU A 29 6.75 2.47 -8.58
C LEU A 29 6.77 2.35 -7.05
N LEU A 30 7.93 2.20 -6.42
CA LEU A 30 8.05 2.16 -4.97
C LEU A 30 7.74 3.50 -4.31
N ALA A 31 8.09 4.63 -4.96
CA ALA A 31 7.76 5.96 -4.45
C ALA A 31 6.26 6.23 -4.39
N ALA A 32 5.46 5.54 -5.21
CA ALA A 32 4.01 5.65 -5.17
C ALA A 32 3.42 5.26 -3.80
N GLY A 33 4.06 4.37 -3.04
CA GLY A 33 3.62 3.98 -1.69
C GLY A 33 3.62 5.15 -0.69
N PRO A 34 4.77 5.78 -0.36
CA PRO A 34 4.81 6.95 0.51
C PRO A 34 3.93 8.10 0.00
N VAL A 35 3.90 8.33 -1.32
CA VAL A 35 3.06 9.37 -1.91
C VAL A 35 1.58 9.07 -1.67
N SER A 36 1.12 7.82 -1.87
CA SER A 36 -0.28 7.44 -1.57
C SER A 36 -0.61 7.59 -0.08
N SER A 37 0.33 7.24 0.81
CA SER A 37 0.14 7.37 2.26
C SER A 37 -0.02 8.83 2.68
N LEU A 38 0.85 9.70 2.21
CA LEU A 38 0.76 11.14 2.50
C LEU A 38 -0.52 11.74 1.91
N LEU A 39 -0.81 11.40 0.66
CA LEU A 39 -1.98 11.87 -0.05
C LEU A 39 -3.27 11.46 0.68
N TYR A 40 -3.34 10.24 1.24
CA TYR A 40 -4.49 9.78 2.03
C TYR A 40 -4.76 10.71 3.22
N VAL A 41 -3.75 10.98 4.04
CA VAL A 41 -3.89 11.84 5.23
C VAL A 41 -4.27 13.28 4.84
N VAL A 42 -3.64 13.83 3.79
CA VAL A 42 -3.94 15.18 3.32
C VAL A 42 -5.36 15.28 2.78
N ALA A 43 -5.83 14.29 2.03
CA ALA A 43 -7.17 14.32 1.47
C ALA A 43 -8.26 14.11 2.52
N THR A 44 -8.08 13.17 3.45
CA THR A 44 -9.08 12.87 4.48
C THR A 44 -9.05 13.89 5.61
N ASP A 45 -8.04 13.86 6.47
CA ASP A 45 -7.96 14.70 7.66
C ASP A 45 -7.64 16.19 7.37
N GLY A 46 -7.00 16.46 6.22
CA GLY A 46 -6.76 17.82 5.75
C GLY A 46 -7.98 18.40 5.03
N LEU A 47 -8.22 17.97 3.81
CA LEU A 47 -9.17 18.63 2.90
C LEU A 47 -10.63 18.25 3.16
N ALA A 48 -10.96 16.95 3.25
CA ALA A 48 -12.36 16.54 3.42
C ALA A 48 -12.92 16.90 4.79
N ALA A 49 -12.16 16.65 5.86
CA ALA A 49 -12.57 17.00 7.21
C ALA A 49 -12.74 18.50 7.42
N SER A 50 -11.98 19.37 6.72
CA SER A 50 -12.14 20.83 6.81
C SER A 50 -13.39 21.35 6.09
N ARG A 51 -14.06 20.54 5.28
CA ARG A 51 -15.31 20.91 4.59
C ARG A 51 -16.56 20.52 5.35
N TRP A 52 -16.41 19.82 6.45
CA TRP A 52 -17.53 19.37 7.27
C TRP A 52 -17.53 20.11 8.62
N ASP A 53 -18.36 21.13 8.72
CA ASP A 53 -18.54 21.88 9.97
C ASP A 53 -19.06 20.93 11.06
N GLY A 54 -18.35 20.94 12.22
CA GLY A 54 -18.67 20.06 13.34
C GLY A 54 -18.10 18.64 13.24
N TYR A 55 -17.34 18.29 12.20
CA TYR A 55 -16.64 17.02 12.15
C TYR A 55 -15.51 16.97 13.19
N LEU A 56 -15.64 16.03 14.14
CA LEU A 56 -14.66 15.82 15.20
C LEU A 56 -13.73 14.66 14.84
N ARG A 57 -12.52 14.98 14.34
CA ARG A 57 -11.51 13.97 13.96
C ARG A 57 -11.20 12.97 15.06
N SER A 58 -11.29 13.38 16.33
CA SER A 58 -11.03 12.51 17.47
C SER A 58 -12.15 11.51 17.75
N GLU A 59 -13.36 11.74 17.26
CA GLU A 59 -14.55 10.99 17.66
C GLU A 59 -15.25 10.28 16.51
N GLN A 60 -15.16 10.82 15.27
CA GLN A 60 -15.83 10.31 14.09
C GLN A 60 -14.88 9.51 13.19
N MET A 61 -15.46 8.55 12.46
CA MET A 61 -14.71 7.69 11.54
C MET A 61 -14.23 8.45 10.30
N VAL A 62 -13.07 8.06 9.81
CA VAL A 62 -12.57 8.52 8.50
C VAL A 62 -13.49 8.03 7.38
N SER A 63 -14.09 6.84 7.52
CA SER A 63 -15.03 6.29 6.54
C SER A 63 -16.28 7.15 6.35
N GLU A 64 -16.71 7.91 7.36
CA GLU A 64 -17.83 8.86 7.25
C GLU A 64 -17.54 10.00 6.27
N LEU A 65 -16.26 10.40 6.11
CA LEU A 65 -15.88 11.42 5.13
C LEU A 65 -16.12 10.97 3.68
N PHE A 66 -16.08 9.65 3.43
CA PHE A 66 -16.38 9.06 2.12
C PHE A 66 -17.86 8.77 1.91
N ALA A 67 -18.68 8.87 2.96
CA ALA A 67 -20.10 8.49 2.91
C ALA A 67 -20.91 9.41 1.97
N VAL A 68 -21.97 8.87 1.39
CA VAL A 68 -22.98 9.66 0.69
C VAL A 68 -23.66 10.58 1.70
N GLY A 69 -23.77 11.86 1.37
CA GLY A 69 -24.24 12.90 2.28
C GLY A 69 -23.14 13.63 3.06
N SER A 70 -21.89 13.13 3.02
CA SER A 70 -20.76 13.86 3.62
C SER A 70 -20.35 15.08 2.78
N PRO A 71 -20.16 16.28 3.40
CA PRO A 71 -19.69 17.47 2.72
C PRO A 71 -18.28 17.33 2.09
N GLY A 72 -17.45 16.40 2.62
CA GLY A 72 -16.11 16.14 2.14
C GLY A 72 -16.03 15.18 0.95
N ARG A 73 -17.12 14.49 0.61
CA ARG A 73 -17.14 13.41 -0.39
C ARG A 73 -16.66 13.85 -1.78
N ASP A 74 -17.06 15.05 -2.23
CA ASP A 74 -16.72 15.55 -3.58
C ASP A 74 -15.21 15.67 -3.79
N VAL A 75 -14.46 15.93 -2.72
CA VAL A 75 -13.00 15.92 -2.75
C VAL A 75 -12.47 14.49 -2.81
N LEU A 76 -13.10 13.56 -2.08
CA LEU A 76 -12.57 12.22 -1.88
C LEU A 76 -12.86 11.28 -3.05
N VAL A 77 -13.93 11.48 -3.82
CA VAL A 77 -14.24 10.63 -4.98
C VAL A 77 -13.12 10.65 -6.05
N PRO A 78 -12.67 11.81 -6.58
CA PRO A 78 -11.55 11.84 -7.52
C PRO A 78 -10.24 11.36 -6.88
N PHE A 79 -10.06 11.65 -5.60
CA PHE A 79 -8.92 11.19 -4.83
C PHE A 79 -8.84 9.65 -4.74
N THR A 80 -9.97 8.95 -4.61
CA THR A 80 -10.02 7.49 -4.56
C THR A 80 -9.38 6.86 -5.80
N TRP A 81 -9.62 7.41 -6.98
CA TRP A 81 -9.01 6.93 -8.23
C TRP A 81 -7.50 7.13 -8.27
N LEU A 82 -7.03 8.30 -7.85
CA LEU A 82 -5.60 8.58 -7.76
C LEU A 82 -4.91 7.67 -6.72
N TYR A 83 -5.51 7.52 -5.55
CA TYR A 83 -5.02 6.63 -4.51
C TYR A 83 -4.94 5.18 -5.01
N THR A 84 -5.99 4.70 -5.68
CA THR A 84 -6.02 3.37 -6.31
C THR A 84 -4.85 3.20 -7.29
N ALA A 85 -4.65 4.13 -8.21
CA ALA A 85 -3.58 4.07 -9.20
C ALA A 85 -2.19 4.03 -8.53
N LEU A 86 -1.96 4.88 -7.53
CA LEU A 86 -0.70 4.92 -6.79
C LEU A 86 -0.47 3.62 -6.01
N PHE A 87 -1.51 3.07 -5.38
CA PHE A 87 -1.38 1.85 -4.60
C PHE A 87 -1.14 0.61 -5.47
N VAL A 88 -1.81 0.52 -6.62
CA VAL A 88 -1.54 -0.51 -7.65
C VAL A 88 -0.11 -0.40 -8.16
N ALA A 89 0.36 0.81 -8.46
CA ALA A 89 1.74 1.06 -8.86
C ALA A 89 2.73 0.62 -7.78
N PHE A 90 2.45 0.92 -6.51
CA PHE A 90 3.26 0.49 -5.38
C PHE A 90 3.32 -1.04 -5.25
N GLY A 91 2.18 -1.73 -5.32
CA GLY A 91 2.11 -3.20 -5.29
C GLY A 91 2.92 -3.84 -6.42
N ALA A 92 2.82 -3.30 -7.65
CA ALA A 92 3.65 -3.69 -8.78
C ALA A 92 5.14 -3.42 -8.53
N GLY A 93 5.48 -2.30 -7.88
CA GLY A 93 6.83 -1.96 -7.46
C GLY A 93 7.41 -2.96 -6.47
N VAL A 94 6.60 -3.38 -5.47
CA VAL A 94 6.97 -4.44 -4.52
C VAL A 94 7.21 -5.76 -5.25
N TRP A 95 6.29 -6.18 -6.13
CA TRP A 95 6.40 -7.40 -6.93
C TRP A 95 7.69 -7.42 -7.76
N ASN A 96 8.00 -6.34 -8.45
CA ASN A 96 9.17 -6.22 -9.31
C ASN A 96 10.50 -6.06 -8.54
N SER A 97 10.43 -5.74 -7.24
CA SER A 97 11.61 -5.54 -6.39
C SER A 97 12.22 -6.85 -5.88
N VAL A 98 11.53 -7.99 -6.04
CA VAL A 98 11.88 -9.22 -5.32
C VAL A 98 11.94 -10.42 -6.26
N HIS A 99 13.16 -10.78 -6.66
CA HIS A 99 13.43 -11.97 -7.44
C HIS A 99 13.80 -13.12 -6.48
N GLY A 100 13.10 -14.26 -6.63
CA GLY A 100 13.37 -15.46 -5.82
C GLY A 100 12.72 -15.49 -4.42
N ASN A 101 12.12 -14.41 -3.94
CA ASN A 101 11.38 -14.41 -2.68
C ASN A 101 9.86 -14.48 -2.95
N ARG A 102 9.31 -15.70 -2.84
CA ARG A 102 7.90 -15.97 -3.11
C ARG A 102 6.96 -15.19 -2.17
N ALA A 103 7.31 -15.09 -0.88
CA ALA A 103 6.48 -14.39 0.10
C ALA A 103 6.32 -12.90 -0.26
N LEU A 104 7.41 -12.22 -0.61
CA LEU A 104 7.35 -10.81 -0.98
C LEU A 104 6.65 -10.58 -2.33
N ARG A 105 6.71 -11.56 -3.26
CA ARG A 105 5.91 -11.49 -4.48
C ARG A 105 4.41 -11.60 -4.19
N ILE A 106 4.01 -12.52 -3.33
CA ILE A 106 2.62 -12.64 -2.88
C ILE A 106 2.18 -11.33 -2.21
N ALA A 107 3.02 -10.75 -1.33
CA ALA A 107 2.74 -9.45 -0.71
C ALA A 107 2.51 -8.34 -1.76
N GLY A 108 3.33 -8.27 -2.80
CA GLY A 108 3.14 -7.32 -3.90
C GLY A 108 1.81 -7.52 -4.64
N GLY A 109 1.42 -8.78 -4.89
CA GLY A 109 0.12 -9.11 -5.47
C GLY A 109 -1.06 -8.71 -4.58
N LEU A 110 -0.96 -8.98 -3.26
CA LEU A 110 -1.99 -8.58 -2.28
C LEU A 110 -2.11 -7.05 -2.15
N LEU A 111 -1.00 -6.31 -2.19
CA LEU A 111 -1.01 -4.84 -2.20
C LEU A 111 -1.64 -4.29 -3.49
N THR A 112 -1.38 -4.91 -4.63
CA THR A 112 -2.06 -4.57 -5.89
C THR A 112 -3.56 -4.84 -5.79
N ALA A 113 -3.96 -6.00 -5.26
CA ALA A 113 -5.35 -6.34 -5.04
C ALA A 113 -6.03 -5.40 -4.04
N TYR A 114 -5.34 -5.01 -2.95
CA TYR A 114 -5.81 -3.99 -2.01
C TYR A 114 -6.09 -2.65 -2.70
N GLY A 115 -5.15 -2.18 -3.55
CA GLY A 115 -5.34 -0.95 -4.32
C GLY A 115 -6.56 -1.03 -5.25
N LEU A 116 -6.72 -2.13 -5.99
CA LEU A 116 -7.89 -2.34 -6.86
C LEU A 116 -9.19 -2.45 -6.07
N TRP A 117 -9.17 -3.15 -4.92
CA TRP A 117 -10.34 -3.32 -4.07
C TRP A 117 -10.84 -2.02 -3.45
N ASN A 118 -9.96 -1.02 -3.30
CA ASN A 118 -10.34 0.31 -2.82
C ASN A 118 -11.47 0.97 -3.63
N ILE A 119 -11.63 0.57 -4.91
CA ILE A 119 -12.74 1.02 -5.76
C ILE A 119 -14.09 0.58 -5.20
N MET A 120 -14.14 -0.55 -4.49
CA MET A 120 -15.38 -1.05 -3.88
C MET A 120 -15.95 -0.07 -2.85
N GLY A 121 -15.09 0.67 -2.14
CA GLY A 121 -15.53 1.75 -1.25
C GLY A 121 -16.28 2.89 -1.96
N ALA A 122 -15.96 3.16 -3.23
CA ALA A 122 -16.67 4.12 -4.04
C ALA A 122 -17.98 3.56 -4.64
N LEU A 123 -18.02 2.24 -4.94
CA LEU A 123 -19.18 1.55 -5.50
C LEU A 123 -20.20 1.18 -4.43
N TYR A 124 -19.76 0.86 -3.23
CA TYR A 124 -20.59 0.50 -2.07
C TYR A 124 -20.29 1.45 -0.89
N PRO A 125 -20.55 2.75 -1.06
CA PRO A 125 -20.28 3.73 -0.02
C PRO A 125 -21.24 3.53 1.17
N LEU A 126 -20.78 3.91 2.36
CA LEU A 126 -21.67 4.19 3.46
C LEU A 126 -22.59 5.35 3.08
N THR A 127 -23.85 5.32 3.49
CA THR A 127 -24.81 6.42 3.31
C THR A 127 -25.22 6.93 4.69
N LEU A 128 -24.99 8.21 4.97
CA LEU A 128 -25.33 8.78 6.25
C LEU A 128 -26.86 8.73 6.48
N GLY A 129 -27.26 8.16 7.61
CA GLY A 129 -28.68 8.00 7.98
C GLY A 129 -29.39 6.81 7.30
N ASP A 130 -28.70 5.99 6.50
CA ASP A 130 -29.24 4.80 5.88
C ASP A 130 -28.53 3.53 6.36
N GLU A 131 -29.13 2.84 7.32
CA GLU A 131 -28.60 1.59 7.88
C GLU A 131 -28.52 0.44 6.86
N THR A 132 -29.27 0.50 5.76
CA THR A 132 -29.27 -0.57 4.73
C THR A 132 -27.96 -0.61 3.95
N SER A 133 -27.19 0.48 3.92
CA SER A 133 -25.87 0.56 3.30
C SER A 133 -24.74 -0.08 4.13
N VAL A 134 -24.96 -0.23 5.45
CA VAL A 134 -23.93 -0.65 6.42
C VAL A 134 -23.40 -2.08 6.16
N PRO A 135 -24.22 -3.11 5.94
CA PRO A 135 -23.73 -4.48 5.79
C PRO A 135 -22.77 -4.63 4.59
N MET A 136 -23.07 -4.00 3.46
CA MET A 136 -22.23 -4.09 2.27
C MET A 136 -20.94 -3.30 2.44
N HIS A 137 -21.01 -2.14 3.10
CA HIS A 137 -19.81 -1.36 3.46
C HIS A 137 -18.88 -2.15 4.40
N ILE A 138 -19.43 -2.80 5.43
CA ILE A 138 -18.66 -3.65 6.35
C ILE A 138 -18.02 -4.83 5.59
N LEU A 139 -18.74 -5.49 4.70
CA LEU A 139 -18.20 -6.59 3.89
C LEU A 139 -17.02 -6.11 3.03
N ALA A 140 -17.18 -5.00 2.33
CA ALA A 140 -16.13 -4.42 1.50
C ALA A 140 -14.89 -4.04 2.33
N THR A 141 -15.09 -3.45 3.50
CA THR A 141 -14.02 -3.07 4.45
C THR A 141 -13.31 -4.30 5.00
N ASN A 142 -14.03 -5.36 5.35
CA ASN A 142 -13.42 -6.60 5.87
C ASN A 142 -12.54 -7.30 4.82
N ILE A 143 -12.96 -7.32 3.55
CA ILE A 143 -12.13 -7.87 2.47
C ILE A 143 -10.88 -7.00 2.28
N GLN A 144 -11.01 -5.68 2.32
CA GLN A 144 -9.85 -4.78 2.24
C GLN A 144 -8.88 -5.00 3.40
N LEU A 145 -9.40 -5.17 4.62
CA LEU A 145 -8.61 -5.49 5.80
C LEU A 145 -7.89 -6.85 5.65
N ALA A 146 -8.57 -7.87 5.14
CA ALA A 146 -7.95 -9.18 4.90
C ALA A 146 -6.78 -9.11 3.91
N LEU A 147 -6.91 -8.33 2.82
CA LEU A 147 -5.83 -8.08 1.86
C LEU A 147 -4.65 -7.35 2.52
N MET A 148 -4.92 -6.35 3.35
CA MET A 148 -3.92 -5.62 4.12
C MET A 148 -3.17 -6.54 5.09
N VAL A 149 -3.88 -7.27 5.93
CA VAL A 149 -3.33 -8.22 6.89
C VAL A 149 -2.49 -9.27 6.18
N GLY A 150 -3.01 -9.86 5.12
CA GLY A 150 -2.28 -10.83 4.30
C GLY A 150 -0.97 -10.27 3.75
N ALA A 151 -1.00 -9.05 3.19
CA ALA A 151 0.22 -8.40 2.69
C ALA A 151 1.27 -8.20 3.79
N MET A 152 0.86 -7.70 4.96
CA MET A 152 1.75 -7.48 6.10
C MET A 152 2.35 -8.81 6.63
N CYS A 153 1.55 -9.88 6.71
CA CYS A 153 2.01 -11.22 7.09
C CYS A 153 3.05 -11.75 6.11
N PHE A 154 2.80 -11.64 4.81
CA PHE A 154 3.75 -12.11 3.80
C PHE A 154 5.04 -11.28 3.77
N VAL A 155 4.98 -9.98 4.04
CA VAL A 155 6.19 -9.17 4.23
C VAL A 155 6.94 -9.60 5.47
N ALA A 156 6.27 -9.82 6.60
CA ALA A 156 6.90 -10.34 7.82
C ALA A 156 7.57 -11.71 7.59
N ALA A 157 6.96 -12.59 6.79
CA ALA A 157 7.53 -13.88 6.43
C ALA A 157 8.71 -13.75 5.45
N GLY A 158 8.67 -12.80 4.52
CA GLY A 158 9.67 -12.61 3.48
C GLY A 158 10.90 -11.78 3.89
N PHE A 159 10.85 -11.10 5.02
CA PHE A 159 11.96 -10.33 5.58
C PHE A 159 12.53 -10.99 6.83
N HIS A 160 13.77 -10.65 7.17
CA HIS A 160 14.46 -11.01 8.40
C HIS A 160 14.84 -9.77 9.21
N GLY A 161 15.17 -9.95 10.48
CA GLY A 161 15.65 -8.88 11.33
C GLY A 161 14.62 -7.76 11.57
N ARG A 162 15.07 -6.51 11.56
CA ARG A 162 14.26 -5.34 11.95
C ARG A 162 12.97 -5.17 11.15
N MET A 163 12.99 -5.40 9.84
CA MET A 163 11.80 -5.23 9.00
C MET A 163 10.71 -6.26 9.30
N ARG A 164 11.09 -7.50 9.64
CA ARG A 164 10.14 -8.53 10.08
C ARG A 164 9.39 -8.08 11.34
N TRP A 165 10.14 -7.69 12.37
CA TRP A 165 9.53 -7.27 13.65
C TRP A 165 8.71 -5.99 13.48
N TYR A 166 9.18 -5.05 12.69
CA TYR A 166 8.42 -3.85 12.37
C TYR A 166 7.07 -4.18 11.69
N SER A 167 7.06 -5.12 10.73
CA SER A 167 5.83 -5.56 10.07
C SER A 167 4.86 -6.25 11.04
N ILE A 168 5.38 -7.07 11.95
CA ILE A 168 4.56 -7.73 12.99
C ILE A 168 3.95 -6.67 13.93
N LEU A 169 4.75 -5.73 14.43
CA LEU A 169 4.29 -4.69 15.35
C LEU A 169 3.27 -3.76 14.68
N SER A 170 3.51 -3.35 13.43
CA SER A 170 2.56 -2.54 12.67
C SER A 170 1.25 -3.29 12.41
N LEU A 171 1.32 -4.59 12.11
CA LEU A 171 0.14 -5.45 11.95
C LEU A 171 -0.66 -5.52 13.25
N LEU A 172 0.01 -5.77 14.37
CA LEU A 172 -0.65 -5.82 15.68
C LEU A 172 -1.29 -4.46 16.03
N ALA A 173 -0.57 -3.36 15.82
CA ALA A 173 -1.10 -2.03 16.06
C ALA A 173 -2.35 -1.74 15.19
N SER A 174 -2.29 -2.04 13.89
CA SER A 174 -3.44 -1.85 12.99
C SER A 174 -4.62 -2.75 13.39
N ALA A 175 -4.39 -4.03 13.63
CA ALA A 175 -5.45 -4.99 13.91
C ALA A 175 -6.11 -4.73 15.28
N LEU A 176 -5.31 -4.49 16.33
CA LEU A 176 -5.84 -4.23 17.67
C LEU A 176 -6.61 -2.91 17.72
N MET A 177 -6.05 -1.84 17.17
CA MET A 177 -6.72 -0.53 17.22
C MET A 177 -7.94 -0.49 16.29
N GLY A 178 -7.90 -1.17 15.14
CA GLY A 178 -9.07 -1.34 14.28
C GLY A 178 -10.17 -2.15 14.96
N MET A 179 -9.84 -3.22 15.68
CA MET A 179 -10.81 -4.01 16.45
C MET A 179 -11.41 -3.19 17.60
N VAL A 180 -10.57 -2.45 18.35
CA VAL A 180 -11.03 -1.58 19.45
C VAL A 180 -11.97 -0.50 18.92
N ALA A 181 -11.64 0.14 17.79
CA ALA A 181 -12.52 1.10 17.14
C ALA A 181 -13.84 0.47 16.70
N PHE A 182 -13.81 -0.71 16.08
CA PHE A 182 -15.01 -1.43 15.65
C PHE A 182 -15.93 -1.79 16.82
N MET A 183 -15.36 -2.21 17.95
CA MET A 183 -16.13 -2.53 19.16
C MET A 183 -16.72 -1.28 19.85
N ALA A 184 -16.12 -0.11 19.61
CA ALA A 184 -16.62 1.16 20.13
C ALA A 184 -17.79 1.75 19.32
N ALA A 185 -18.05 1.23 18.12
CA ALA A 185 -19.24 1.60 17.32
C ALA A 185 -20.52 1.00 17.94
N PRO A 186 -21.72 1.61 17.76
CA PRO A 186 -21.98 2.80 16.97
C PRO A 186 -21.89 4.12 17.77
N GLY A 187 -21.66 5.19 17.03
CA GLY A 187 -21.72 6.55 17.50
C GLY A 187 -20.36 7.21 17.75
N PRO A 188 -20.27 8.53 17.62
CA PRO A 188 -19.02 9.24 17.75
C PRO A 188 -18.49 9.15 19.19
N ASN A 189 -17.24 8.71 19.34
CA ASN A 189 -16.53 8.69 20.60
C ASN A 189 -15.02 8.62 20.37
N LEU A 190 -14.25 9.04 21.39
CA LEU A 190 -12.78 9.12 21.32
C LEU A 190 -12.11 7.78 20.95
N VAL A 191 -12.64 6.66 21.43
CA VAL A 191 -12.07 5.33 21.17
C VAL A 191 -12.24 4.98 19.69
N LEU A 192 -13.40 5.27 19.12
CA LEU A 192 -13.70 5.03 17.72
C LEU A 192 -12.81 5.89 16.79
N GLY A 193 -12.86 7.22 16.95
CA GLY A 193 -12.17 8.12 16.05
C GLY A 193 -10.63 8.00 16.11
N ILE A 194 -10.08 7.96 17.32
CA ILE A 194 -8.63 7.82 17.53
C ILE A 194 -8.18 6.40 17.13
N GLY A 195 -8.92 5.36 17.52
CA GLY A 195 -8.58 3.97 17.24
C GLY A 195 -8.50 3.68 15.74
N GLU A 196 -9.47 4.14 14.96
CA GLU A 196 -9.45 4.00 13.51
C GLU A 196 -8.22 4.71 12.88
N ARG A 197 -7.93 5.94 13.32
CA ARG A 197 -6.77 6.70 12.80
C ARG A 197 -5.43 6.07 13.15
N ILE A 198 -5.28 5.50 14.35
CA ILE A 198 -4.07 4.76 14.70
C ILE A 198 -3.94 3.51 13.84
N SER A 199 -5.04 2.78 13.62
CA SER A 199 -5.06 1.60 12.74
C SER A 199 -4.63 1.94 11.32
N ILE A 200 -5.24 2.96 10.72
CA ILE A 200 -4.90 3.45 9.37
C ILE A 200 -3.47 3.99 9.33
N GLY A 201 -3.09 4.83 10.29
CA GLY A 201 -1.76 5.44 10.35
C GLY A 201 -0.63 4.42 10.46
N ALA A 202 -0.82 3.36 11.26
CA ALA A 202 0.13 2.27 11.38
C ALA A 202 0.35 1.55 10.04
N PHE A 203 -0.72 1.31 9.28
CA PHE A 203 -0.62 0.73 7.94
C PHE A 203 0.04 1.69 6.92
N LEU A 204 -0.36 2.94 6.87
CA LEU A 204 0.22 3.93 5.95
C LEU A 204 1.72 4.14 6.21
N LEU A 205 2.11 4.21 7.48
CA LEU A 205 3.52 4.31 7.86
C LEU A 205 4.28 3.04 7.48
N TRP A 206 3.67 1.86 7.67
CA TRP A 206 4.26 0.59 7.24
C TRP A 206 4.49 0.54 5.74
N VAL A 207 3.55 1.02 4.92
CA VAL A 207 3.72 1.16 3.45
C VAL A 207 4.94 2.01 3.11
N ALA A 208 5.08 3.16 3.76
CA ALA A 208 6.21 4.06 3.54
C ALA A 208 7.55 3.41 3.92
N VAL A 209 7.61 2.72 5.08
CA VAL A 209 8.81 2.03 5.54
C VAL A 209 9.16 0.85 4.65
N LEU A 210 8.17 0.07 4.19
CA LEU A 210 8.38 -1.02 3.23
C LEU A 210 8.97 -0.49 1.91
N ALA A 211 8.43 0.61 1.39
CA ALA A 211 8.95 1.24 0.19
C ALA A 211 10.44 1.62 0.34
N VAL A 212 10.81 2.27 1.45
CA VAL A 212 12.19 2.64 1.76
C VAL A 212 13.08 1.40 1.93
N ALA A 213 12.59 0.37 2.61
CA ALA A 213 13.34 -0.87 2.81
C ALA A 213 13.65 -1.58 1.49
N LEU A 214 12.69 -1.61 0.57
CA LEU A 214 12.89 -2.17 -0.77
C LEU A 214 13.75 -1.26 -1.65
N TRP A 215 13.58 0.06 -1.57
CA TRP A 215 14.39 1.03 -2.32
C TRP A 215 15.90 0.88 -2.05
N ARG A 216 16.26 0.64 -0.80
CA ARG A 216 17.66 0.47 -0.36
C ARG A 216 18.26 -0.89 -0.76
N ARG A 217 17.45 -1.86 -1.23
CA ARG A 217 17.97 -3.14 -1.69
C ARG A 217 18.66 -2.98 -3.05
N PRO A 218 19.86 -3.56 -3.22
CA PRO A 218 20.52 -3.61 -4.52
C PRO A 218 19.63 -4.31 -5.55
N LEU A 219 19.73 -3.89 -6.81
CA LEU A 219 19.12 -4.63 -7.91
C LEU A 219 19.78 -6.00 -8.02
N PRO A 220 19.01 -7.07 -8.30
CA PRO A 220 19.59 -8.37 -8.60
C PRO A 220 20.58 -8.25 -9.77
N ALA A 221 21.74 -8.87 -9.64
CA ALA A 221 22.69 -8.94 -10.75
C ALA A 221 22.05 -9.53 -12.00
N PRO A 222 22.38 -9.04 -13.20
CA PRO A 222 21.90 -9.58 -14.45
C PRO A 222 22.10 -11.10 -14.53
N ALA A 223 21.17 -11.80 -15.18
CA ALA A 223 21.18 -13.26 -15.23
C ALA A 223 22.47 -13.84 -15.84
N GLU A 224 23.15 -13.09 -16.71
CA GLU A 224 24.43 -13.47 -17.32
C GLU A 224 25.58 -13.50 -16.32
N GLU A 225 25.67 -12.50 -15.41
CA GLU A 225 26.70 -12.48 -14.35
C GLU A 225 26.53 -13.65 -13.37
N ARG A 226 25.29 -14.01 -13.07
CA ARG A 226 24.98 -15.16 -12.20
C ARG A 226 25.39 -16.50 -12.82
N ARG A 227 25.27 -16.67 -14.15
CA ARG A 227 25.71 -17.87 -14.85
C ARG A 227 27.25 -18.01 -14.85
N HIS A 228 27.96 -16.90 -14.97
CA HIS A 228 29.42 -16.91 -14.91
C HIS A 228 29.98 -17.13 -13.50
N GLN A 229 29.26 -16.72 -12.44
CA GLN A 229 29.66 -16.98 -11.05
C GLN A 229 29.39 -18.42 -10.62
N SER A 230 28.37 -19.09 -11.18
CA SER A 230 28.07 -20.50 -10.89
C SER A 230 28.90 -21.50 -11.71
N ALA A 231 29.67 -21.02 -12.69
CA ALA A 231 30.54 -21.84 -13.54
C ALA A 231 32.02 -21.79 -13.13
N ARG A 232 32.34 -21.08 -12.04
CA ARG A 232 33.68 -21.05 -11.39
C ARG A 232 33.64 -21.77 -10.05
#